data_05da655e00b5fbf5848cf1405a53845c
#
_entry.id   05da655e00b5fbf5848cf1405a53845c
#
_cell.length_a   1.000
_cell.length_b   1.000
_cell.length_c   1.000
_cell.angle_alpha   90.00
_cell.angle_beta   90.00
_cell.angle_gamma   90.00
#
_symmetry.space_group_name_H-M   'P 1'
#
loop_
_entity.id
_entity.type
_entity.pdbx_description
1 polymer ?
#
loop_
_entity_poly.entity_id
_entity_poly.type
_entity_poly.pdbx_seq_one_letter_code
_entity_poly.pdbx_strand_id
1 'polypeptide(L)'
;ASHTGKTVLAQKLLEKHKYPYLSIDHLKMGLIRSGYTKLTVKDDDKLTEYLWPIVREMIKTAIENRQNLIVEGCYIPFDWVNDFEKEYLDNIKYYCLVMSKKYIENNFDNIKKYANAVESRIDDEWCTMESVLDENTKFLKGAKKHNVNIVFIDDSYKVDIDL
;
A
#
# COMPACT_ATOMS: atom_id res chain seq x y z
N ALA A 1 2.93 -2.57 -4.53
CA ALA A 1 3.16 -1.62 -5.60
C ALA A 1 1.92 -0.76 -5.85
N SER A 2 2.08 0.37 -6.55
CA SER A 2 0.94 1.18 -6.99
C SER A 2 0.07 0.38 -7.98
N HIS A 3 -1.17 0.79 -8.15
CA HIS A 3 -2.13 0.18 -9.09
C HIS A 3 -2.44 -1.31 -8.86
N THR A 4 -1.97 -1.93 -7.78
CA THR A 4 -2.24 -3.35 -7.45
C THR A 4 -3.59 -3.57 -6.75
N GLY A 5 -4.43 -2.55 -6.62
CA GLY A 5 -5.77 -2.64 -6.01
C GLY A 5 -5.76 -2.72 -4.48
N LYS A 6 -4.75 -2.20 -3.80
CA LYS A 6 -4.68 -2.16 -2.32
C LYS A 6 -5.91 -1.54 -1.68
N THR A 7 -6.32 -0.36 -2.15
CA THR A 7 -7.50 0.35 -1.63
C THR A 7 -8.80 -0.42 -1.89
N VAL A 8 -8.91 -1.07 -3.06
CA VAL A 8 -10.06 -1.96 -3.36
C VAL A 8 -10.10 -3.15 -2.40
N LEU A 9 -8.93 -3.74 -2.11
CA LEU A 9 -8.82 -4.83 -1.13
C LEU A 9 -9.20 -4.33 0.27
N ALA A 10 -8.65 -3.19 0.71
CA ALA A 10 -8.97 -2.60 2.02
C ALA A 10 -10.48 -2.33 2.16
N GLN A 11 -11.12 -1.83 1.10
CA GLN A 11 -12.57 -1.63 1.07
C GLN A 11 -13.35 -2.96 1.21
N LYS A 12 -12.94 -4.01 0.49
CA LYS A 12 -13.55 -5.35 0.63
C LYS A 12 -13.38 -5.92 2.04
N LEU A 13 -12.21 -5.75 2.64
CA LEU A 13 -11.95 -6.21 4.00
C LEU A 13 -12.76 -5.42 5.04
N LEU A 14 -12.92 -4.11 4.85
CA LEU A 14 -13.83 -3.28 5.64
C LEU A 14 -15.26 -3.81 5.56
N GLU A 15 -15.75 -4.10 4.38
CA GLU A 15 -17.12 -4.60 4.17
C GLU A 15 -17.32 -5.99 4.79
N LYS A 16 -16.33 -6.88 4.65
CA LYS A 16 -16.37 -8.27 5.16
C LYS A 16 -16.22 -8.33 6.69
N HIS A 17 -15.20 -7.65 7.24
CA HIS A 17 -14.79 -7.79 8.63
C HIS A 17 -15.20 -6.61 9.53
N LYS A 18 -15.71 -5.52 8.93
CA LYS A 18 -16.03 -4.27 9.64
C LYS A 18 -14.81 -3.61 10.30
N TYR A 19 -13.60 -3.88 9.78
CA TYR A 19 -12.38 -3.25 10.23
C TYR A 19 -12.16 -1.95 9.47
N PRO A 20 -11.97 -0.81 10.15
CA PRO A 20 -11.65 0.44 9.47
C PRO A 20 -10.30 0.33 8.76
N TYR A 21 -10.12 1.12 7.71
CA TYR A 21 -8.81 1.23 7.08
C TYR A 21 -8.28 2.66 7.07
N LEU A 22 -6.95 2.77 7.17
CA LEU A 22 -6.17 3.97 6.98
C LEU A 22 -5.48 3.89 5.63
N SER A 23 -5.84 4.77 4.69
CA SER A 23 -5.06 4.99 3.48
C SER A 23 -3.93 5.97 3.78
N ILE A 24 -2.68 5.53 3.58
CA ILE A 24 -1.51 6.42 3.74
C ILE A 24 -1.54 7.53 2.70
N ASP A 25 -2.13 7.29 1.53
CA ASP A 25 -2.34 8.33 0.52
C ASP A 25 -3.27 9.45 1.00
N HIS A 26 -4.31 9.13 1.77
CA HIS A 26 -5.16 10.17 2.39
C HIS A 26 -4.38 10.99 3.41
N LEU A 27 -3.59 10.34 4.26
CA LEU A 27 -2.72 11.03 5.22
C LEU A 27 -1.72 11.94 4.48
N LYS A 28 -1.04 11.42 3.46
CA LYS A 28 -0.13 12.17 2.58
C LYS A 28 -0.79 13.43 2.04
N MET A 29 -1.94 13.28 1.38
CA MET A 29 -2.64 14.40 0.78
C MET A 29 -3.16 15.40 1.82
N GLY A 30 -3.57 14.93 2.99
CA GLY A 30 -3.94 15.79 4.12
C GLY A 30 -2.78 16.69 4.56
N LEU A 31 -1.59 16.11 4.76
CA LEU A 31 -0.39 16.84 5.19
C LEU A 31 0.13 17.81 4.12
N ILE A 32 0.12 17.41 2.85
CA ILE A 32 0.52 18.28 1.73
C ILE A 32 -0.45 19.45 1.58
N ARG A 33 -1.76 19.19 1.50
CA ARG A 33 -2.77 20.23 1.25
C ARG A 33 -2.94 21.21 2.41
N SER A 34 -2.71 20.76 3.65
CA SER A 34 -2.75 21.62 4.84
C SER A 34 -1.47 22.43 5.03
N GLY A 35 -0.42 22.20 4.23
CA GLY A 35 0.86 22.89 4.35
C GLY A 35 1.73 22.43 5.52
N TYR A 36 1.42 21.31 6.17
CA TYR A 36 2.25 20.75 7.24
C TYR A 36 3.57 20.15 6.72
N THR A 37 3.68 19.90 5.44
CA THR A 37 4.94 19.53 4.78
C THR A 37 5.16 20.39 3.53
N LYS A 38 6.44 20.57 3.17
CA LYS A 38 6.86 21.18 1.90
C LYS A 38 7.08 20.13 0.80
N LEU A 39 6.98 18.85 1.14
CA LEU A 39 7.08 17.76 0.17
C LEU A 39 5.88 17.79 -0.78
N THR A 40 6.10 17.30 -1.98
CA THR A 40 5.09 17.19 -3.05
C THR A 40 4.87 15.72 -3.39
N VAL A 41 3.85 15.43 -4.17
CA VAL A 41 3.56 14.06 -4.64
C VAL A 41 4.70 13.46 -5.49
N LYS A 42 5.70 14.25 -5.87
CA LYS A 42 6.87 13.80 -6.66
C LYS A 42 8.05 13.35 -5.77
N ASP A 43 7.98 13.58 -4.47
CA ASP A 43 9.06 13.30 -3.52
C ASP A 43 8.89 11.93 -2.83
N ASP A 44 8.57 10.84 -3.58
CA ASP A 44 8.14 9.55 -3.03
C ASP A 44 9.07 8.95 -1.98
N ASP A 45 10.38 8.95 -2.19
CA ASP A 45 11.35 8.39 -1.22
C ASP A 45 11.33 9.21 0.09
N LYS A 46 11.33 10.55 -0.01
CA LYS A 46 11.23 11.44 1.15
C LYS A 46 9.87 11.36 1.83
N LEU A 47 8.80 11.13 1.07
CA LEU A 47 7.47 10.90 1.62
C LEU A 47 7.42 9.61 2.43
N THR A 48 8.11 8.56 2.02
CA THR A 48 8.22 7.33 2.82
C THR A 48 8.88 7.62 4.16
N GLU A 49 10.03 8.29 4.17
CA GLU A 49 10.74 8.67 5.40
C GLU A 49 9.92 9.59 6.31
N TYR A 50 9.11 10.47 5.73
CA TYR A 50 8.28 11.42 6.47
C TYR A 50 7.00 10.79 7.04
N LEU A 51 6.32 9.95 6.26
CA LEU A 51 5.01 9.38 6.63
C LEU A 51 5.14 8.17 7.53
N TRP A 52 6.16 7.33 7.32
CA TRP A 52 6.28 6.06 8.03
C TRP A 52 6.34 6.20 9.55
N PRO A 53 7.11 7.12 10.14
CA PRO A 53 7.11 7.31 11.60
C PRO A 53 5.72 7.63 12.16
N ILE A 54 4.92 8.42 11.43
CA ILE A 54 3.56 8.79 11.85
C ILE A 54 2.66 7.55 11.80
N VAL A 55 2.68 6.83 10.67
CA VAL A 55 1.88 5.61 10.45
C VAL A 55 2.23 4.53 11.48
N ARG A 56 3.52 4.33 11.75
CA ARG A 56 4.01 3.40 12.76
C ARG A 56 3.39 3.66 14.13
N GLU A 57 3.42 4.90 14.60
CA GLU A 57 2.83 5.26 15.91
C GLU A 57 1.30 5.11 15.92
N MET A 58 0.62 5.34 14.79
CA MET A 58 -0.82 5.07 14.67
C MET A 58 -1.11 3.56 14.76
N ILE A 59 -0.27 2.71 14.16
CA ILE A 59 -0.37 1.25 14.28
C ILE A 59 -0.17 0.82 15.75
N LYS A 60 0.88 1.30 16.43
CA LYS A 60 1.11 1.02 17.86
C LYS A 60 -0.10 1.40 18.70
N THR A 61 -0.62 2.60 18.51
CA THR A 61 -1.81 3.09 19.23
C THR A 61 -3.05 2.21 19.00
N ALA A 62 -3.28 1.74 17.78
CA ALA A 62 -4.39 0.83 17.49
C ALA A 62 -4.23 -0.51 18.24
N ILE A 63 -3.02 -1.08 18.27
CA ILE A 63 -2.72 -2.32 18.99
C ILE A 63 -2.91 -2.14 20.50
N GLU A 64 -2.36 -1.09 21.08
CA GLU A 64 -2.50 -0.74 22.51
C GLU A 64 -3.96 -0.60 22.93
N ASN A 65 -4.78 -0.02 22.07
CA ASN A 65 -6.23 0.12 22.26
C ASN A 65 -7.03 -1.14 21.91
N ARG A 66 -6.38 -2.23 21.49
CA ARG A 66 -7.03 -3.47 21.02
C ARG A 66 -8.03 -3.23 19.89
N GLN A 67 -7.70 -2.31 18.99
CA GLN A 67 -8.50 -1.97 17.82
C GLN A 67 -7.96 -2.70 16.58
N ASN A 68 -8.88 -3.21 15.77
CA ASN A 68 -8.52 -3.71 14.45
C ASN A 68 -8.38 -2.53 13.49
N LEU A 69 -7.29 -2.50 12.74
CA LEU A 69 -7.02 -1.46 11.75
C LEU A 69 -6.34 -2.08 10.53
N ILE A 70 -6.87 -1.80 9.35
CA ILE A 70 -6.21 -2.10 8.08
C ILE A 70 -5.42 -0.85 7.68
N VAL A 71 -4.13 -1.00 7.38
CA VAL A 71 -3.30 0.11 6.87
C VAL A 71 -2.89 -0.24 5.45
N GLU A 72 -3.14 0.66 4.49
CA GLU A 72 -2.75 0.43 3.10
C GLU A 72 -2.01 1.62 2.51
N GLY A 73 -1.04 1.35 1.63
CA GLY A 73 -0.25 2.34 0.93
C GLY A 73 1.07 1.79 0.41
N CYS A 74 1.80 2.62 -0.31
CA CYS A 74 3.14 2.30 -0.82
C CYS A 74 4.28 2.75 0.09
N TYR A 75 3.98 3.54 1.12
CA TYR A 75 4.95 4.24 1.99
C TYR A 75 5.31 3.44 3.26
N ILE A 76 5.30 2.11 3.16
CA ILE A 76 5.74 1.19 4.21
C ILE A 76 7.09 0.61 3.79
N PRO A 77 8.18 0.86 4.53
CA PRO A 77 9.50 0.31 4.20
C PRO A 77 9.49 -1.22 4.31
N PHE A 78 10.31 -1.91 3.52
CA PHE A 78 10.35 -3.38 3.53
C PHE A 78 10.93 -3.96 4.82
N ASP A 79 11.76 -3.19 5.51
CA ASP A 79 12.39 -3.53 6.80
C ASP A 79 11.58 -3.04 8.01
N TRP A 80 10.31 -2.70 7.80
CA TRP A 80 9.37 -2.19 8.80
C TRP A 80 9.37 -2.97 10.12
N VAL A 81 9.68 -4.27 10.08
CA VAL A 81 9.75 -5.13 11.27
C VAL A 81 10.78 -4.65 12.29
N ASN A 82 11.83 -3.93 11.84
CA ASN A 82 12.88 -3.41 12.71
C ASN A 82 12.42 -2.22 13.58
N ASP A 83 11.26 -1.65 13.24
CA ASP A 83 10.70 -0.47 13.91
C ASP A 83 9.68 -0.81 14.99
N PHE A 84 9.47 -2.12 15.23
CA PHE A 84 8.52 -2.60 16.24
C PHE A 84 9.16 -3.60 17.19
N GLU A 85 8.82 -3.48 18.45
CA GLU A 85 9.11 -4.48 19.46
C GLU A 85 8.23 -5.73 19.23
N LYS A 86 8.68 -6.88 19.80
CA LYS A 86 8.03 -8.16 19.57
C LYS A 86 6.54 -8.17 19.92
N GLU A 87 6.15 -7.48 20.97
CA GLU A 87 4.76 -7.38 21.43
C GLU A 87 3.82 -6.77 20.39
N TYR A 88 4.31 -5.84 19.56
CA TYR A 88 3.55 -5.28 18.45
C TYR A 88 3.56 -6.22 17.24
N LEU A 89 4.73 -6.83 16.92
CA LEU A 89 4.90 -7.71 15.76
C LEU A 89 3.93 -8.92 15.82
N ASP A 90 3.67 -9.46 17.01
CA ASP A 90 2.75 -10.58 17.19
C ASP A 90 1.28 -10.22 16.81
N ASN A 91 0.99 -8.94 16.67
CA ASN A 91 -0.33 -8.41 16.29
C ASN A 91 -0.40 -7.84 14.85
N ILE A 92 0.68 -7.92 14.08
CA ILE A 92 0.75 -7.34 12.72
C ILE A 92 0.82 -8.44 11.67
N LYS A 93 -0.09 -8.39 10.71
CA LYS A 93 -0.01 -9.17 9.45
C LYS A 93 0.31 -8.23 8.30
N TYR A 94 1.38 -8.50 7.57
CA TYR A 94 1.79 -7.68 6.43
C TYR A 94 1.72 -8.47 5.13
N TYR A 95 1.20 -7.85 4.09
CA TYR A 95 1.09 -8.42 2.76
C TYR A 95 1.54 -7.43 1.70
N CYS A 96 2.41 -7.87 0.80
CA CYS A 96 2.87 -7.09 -0.35
C CYS A 96 2.15 -7.57 -1.61
N LEU A 97 1.29 -6.73 -2.20
CA LEU A 97 0.61 -7.03 -3.46
C LEU A 97 1.52 -6.71 -4.63
N VAL A 98 1.72 -7.68 -5.51
CA VAL A 98 2.57 -7.55 -6.70
C VAL A 98 1.88 -8.24 -7.89
N MET A 99 1.86 -7.57 -9.02
CA MET A 99 1.40 -8.14 -10.29
C MET A 99 2.57 -8.74 -11.06
N SER A 100 2.34 -9.84 -11.78
CA SER A 100 3.33 -10.38 -12.71
C SER A 100 3.46 -9.47 -13.95
N LYS A 101 4.62 -9.56 -14.62
CA LYS A 101 4.82 -8.88 -15.90
C LYS A 101 3.74 -9.27 -16.91
N LYS A 102 3.46 -10.57 -17.04
CA LYS A 102 2.42 -11.12 -17.92
C LYS A 102 1.04 -10.51 -17.62
N TYR A 103 0.68 -10.41 -16.33
CA TYR A 103 -0.59 -9.83 -15.92
C TYR A 103 -0.69 -8.36 -16.32
N ILE A 104 0.37 -7.57 -16.07
CA ILE A 104 0.41 -6.15 -16.40
C ILE A 104 0.28 -5.94 -17.89
N GLU A 105 1.08 -6.65 -18.72
CA GLU A 105 1.07 -6.53 -20.18
C GLU A 105 -0.31 -6.87 -20.78
N ASN A 106 -0.98 -7.90 -20.25
CA ASN A 106 -2.27 -8.35 -20.77
C ASN A 106 -3.47 -7.54 -20.26
N ASN A 107 -3.32 -6.80 -19.16
CA ASN A 107 -4.44 -6.14 -18.47
C ASN A 107 -4.21 -4.63 -18.25
N PHE A 108 -3.27 -4.00 -18.93
CA PHE A 108 -2.87 -2.63 -18.64
C PHE A 108 -4.03 -1.64 -18.72
N ASP A 109 -4.88 -1.75 -19.74
CA ASP A 109 -6.05 -0.88 -19.90
C ASP A 109 -7.05 -1.03 -18.73
N ASN A 110 -7.22 -2.26 -18.23
CA ASN A 110 -8.04 -2.52 -17.07
C ASN A 110 -7.39 -1.94 -15.78
N ILE A 111 -6.08 -2.08 -15.63
CA ILE A 111 -5.32 -1.50 -14.50
C ILE A 111 -5.55 0.02 -14.46
N LYS A 112 -5.40 0.72 -15.59
CA LYS A 112 -5.71 2.15 -15.70
C LYS A 112 -7.15 2.47 -15.37
N LYS A 113 -8.10 1.74 -15.95
CA LYS A 113 -9.52 1.94 -15.73
C LYS A 113 -9.92 1.78 -14.26
N TYR A 114 -9.37 0.78 -13.59
CA TYR A 114 -9.68 0.49 -12.19
C TYR A 114 -8.85 1.30 -11.19
N ALA A 115 -7.83 2.04 -11.63
CA ALA A 115 -7.08 2.95 -10.77
C ALA A 115 -7.97 3.99 -10.08
N ASN A 116 -9.08 4.37 -10.73
CA ASN A 116 -10.06 5.33 -10.23
C ASN A 116 -11.33 4.70 -9.63
N ALA A 117 -11.33 3.38 -9.35
CA ALA A 117 -12.53 2.68 -8.88
C ALA A 117 -12.97 3.09 -7.47
N VAL A 118 -12.05 3.46 -6.59
CA VAL A 118 -12.30 3.87 -5.19
C VAL A 118 -11.79 5.29 -4.93
N GLU A 119 -10.76 5.73 -5.65
CA GLU A 119 -10.12 7.03 -5.50
C GLU A 119 -10.21 7.82 -6.81
N SER A 120 -10.46 9.13 -6.73
CA SER A 120 -10.32 10.01 -7.88
C SER A 120 -8.87 10.50 -7.95
N ARG A 121 -8.07 9.93 -8.85
CA ARG A 121 -6.69 10.34 -9.08
C ARG A 121 -6.67 11.51 -10.07
N ILE A 122 -6.24 12.66 -9.60
CA ILE A 122 -6.30 13.94 -10.37
C ILE A 122 -5.23 13.99 -11.47
N ASP A 123 -4.19 13.16 -11.44
CA ASP A 123 -3.07 13.23 -12.38
C ASP A 123 -2.43 11.85 -12.52
N ASP A 124 -2.98 11.03 -13.41
CA ASP A 124 -2.49 9.66 -13.66
C ASP A 124 -1.68 9.55 -14.97
N GLU A 125 -1.14 10.68 -15.44
CA GLU A 125 -0.25 10.71 -16.63
C GLU A 125 1.01 9.86 -16.42
N TRP A 126 1.37 9.61 -15.16
CA TRP A 126 2.48 8.76 -14.72
C TRP A 126 2.21 7.26 -14.86
N CYS A 127 0.96 6.85 -15.00
CA CYS A 127 0.59 5.45 -15.13
C CYS A 127 0.86 4.98 -16.54
N THR A 128 2.15 4.75 -16.83
CA THR A 128 2.60 4.08 -18.05
C THR A 128 2.83 2.59 -17.78
N MET A 129 2.76 1.75 -18.81
CA MET A 129 3.07 0.33 -18.67
C MET A 129 4.47 0.11 -18.08
N GLU A 130 5.44 0.89 -18.56
CA GLU A 130 6.83 0.82 -18.10
C GLU A 130 6.94 1.16 -16.59
N SER A 131 6.33 2.26 -16.16
CA SER A 131 6.36 2.65 -14.73
C SER A 131 5.73 1.60 -13.82
N VAL A 132 4.61 0.99 -14.23
CA VAL A 132 3.94 -0.07 -13.47
C VAL A 132 4.81 -1.33 -13.42
N LEU A 133 5.46 -1.71 -14.52
CA LEU A 133 6.38 -2.85 -14.57
C LEU A 133 7.60 -2.64 -13.66
N ASP A 134 8.22 -1.47 -13.73
CA ASP A 134 9.41 -1.13 -12.94
C ASP A 134 9.08 -1.11 -11.45
N GLU A 135 7.99 -0.48 -11.06
CA GLU A 135 7.57 -0.42 -9.67
C GLU A 135 7.22 -1.82 -9.13
N ASN A 136 6.43 -2.62 -9.86
CA ASN A 136 6.13 -3.99 -9.45
C ASN A 136 7.41 -4.85 -9.33
N THR A 137 8.38 -4.66 -10.21
CA THR A 137 9.68 -5.32 -10.13
C THR A 137 10.47 -4.89 -8.87
N LYS A 138 10.49 -3.58 -8.56
CA LYS A 138 11.11 -3.03 -7.34
C LYS A 138 10.47 -3.65 -6.09
N PHE A 139 9.14 -3.66 -6.03
CA PHE A 139 8.39 -4.21 -4.89
C PHE A 139 8.59 -5.73 -4.74
N LEU A 140 8.59 -6.49 -5.83
CA LEU A 140 8.83 -7.93 -5.79
C LEU A 140 10.25 -8.25 -5.27
N LYS A 141 11.27 -7.51 -5.75
CA LYS A 141 12.65 -7.67 -5.29
C LYS A 141 12.79 -7.31 -3.80
N GLY A 142 12.19 -6.19 -3.38
CA GLY A 142 12.19 -5.76 -1.98
C GLY A 142 11.50 -6.77 -1.07
N ALA A 143 10.31 -7.22 -1.43
CA ALA A 143 9.54 -8.19 -0.68
C ALA A 143 10.30 -9.53 -0.52
N LYS A 144 10.93 -10.04 -1.58
CA LYS A 144 11.76 -11.25 -1.53
C LYS A 144 13.00 -11.06 -0.64
N LYS A 145 13.69 -9.93 -0.76
CA LYS A 145 14.89 -9.63 0.04
C LYS A 145 14.59 -9.62 1.53
N HIS A 146 13.44 -9.09 1.93
CA HIS A 146 13.03 -8.94 3.33
C HIS A 146 12.07 -10.04 3.81
N ASN A 147 11.86 -11.08 2.99
CA ASN A 147 11.06 -12.26 3.33
C ASN A 147 9.63 -11.91 3.80
N VAL A 148 8.99 -10.91 3.18
CA VAL A 148 7.62 -10.53 3.48
C VAL A 148 6.61 -11.36 2.70
N ASN A 149 5.38 -11.50 3.22
CA ASN A 149 4.31 -12.23 2.55
C ASN A 149 3.92 -11.53 1.23
N ILE A 150 4.02 -12.25 0.11
CA ILE A 150 3.69 -11.75 -1.21
C ILE A 150 2.35 -12.32 -1.65
N VAL A 151 1.41 -11.42 -2.00
CA VAL A 151 0.21 -11.76 -2.75
C VAL A 151 0.51 -11.51 -4.23
N PHE A 152 0.73 -12.59 -4.97
CA PHE A 152 1.16 -12.52 -6.36
C PHE A 152 -0.05 -12.62 -7.30
N ILE A 153 -0.28 -11.61 -8.11
CA ILE A 153 -1.38 -11.51 -9.08
C ILE A 153 -0.83 -11.86 -10.45
N ASP A 154 -1.21 -13.01 -11.01
CA ASP A 154 -0.67 -13.53 -12.26
C ASP A 154 -1.74 -13.70 -13.36
N ASP A 155 -2.57 -14.75 -13.31
CA ASP A 155 -3.52 -15.02 -14.37
C ASP A 155 -4.85 -14.25 -14.23
N SER A 156 -5.28 -13.97 -13.01
CA SER A 156 -6.52 -13.25 -12.71
C SER A 156 -6.39 -12.45 -11.43
N TYR A 157 -7.16 -11.37 -11.32
CA TYR A 157 -7.23 -10.59 -10.09
C TYR A 157 -8.13 -11.31 -9.07
N LYS A 158 -7.55 -12.26 -8.37
CA LYS A 158 -8.18 -12.94 -7.23
C LYS A 158 -7.34 -12.69 -6.01
N VAL A 159 -7.66 -11.62 -5.29
CA VAL A 159 -6.98 -11.28 -4.03
C VAL A 159 -7.96 -11.55 -2.90
N ASP A 160 -7.65 -12.56 -2.10
CA ASP A 160 -8.33 -12.88 -0.85
C ASP A 160 -7.27 -13.04 0.25
N ILE A 161 -7.50 -12.42 1.38
CA ILE A 161 -6.60 -12.42 2.53
C ILE A 161 -7.41 -12.78 3.76
N ASP A 162 -6.96 -13.77 4.51
CA ASP A 162 -7.50 -14.10 5.82
C ASP A 162 -6.83 -13.26 6.90
N LEU A 163 -7.65 -12.56 7.68
CA LEU A 163 -7.24 -11.68 8.78
C LEU A 163 -7.22 -12.41 10.12
#